data_51fd7cc5aa15f5a04f7c31e059395cf4
#
_entry.id   51fd7cc5aa15f5a04f7c31e059395cf4
#
_cell.length_a   1.000
_cell.length_b   1.000
_cell.length_c   1.000
_cell.angle_alpha   90.00
_cell.angle_beta   90.00
_cell.angle_gamma   90.00
#
_symmetry.space_group_name_H-M   'P 1'
#
loop_
_entity.id
_entity.type
_entity.pdbx_description
1 polymer ?
#
loop_
_entity_poly.entity_id
_entity_poly.type
_entity_poly.pdbx_seq_one_letter_code
_entity_poly.pdbx_strand_id
1 'polypeptide(L)'
;MECRDVREMADSFLGEELLTETNHEILRHLETCRVCRADLAARRALRAAVQRAFHNARDLDPSPEFTAHLRTTLQGAAHKVRARRGIRFQGWWALAATILLAIALGLAYRGRDWITATSGLARAAVGDHRNCALQFRLAETPISLEDAAERYDPAYRVLENLPPNDLTTAAGPAHVLERHSCVYGGRRFAHIVLEYRGEHVSLLVTTADGSAERAVPGDALPPVTPAGRVDGMSVVSFPASRHIVFLAGDVAQADLVKLADAVAGPLYRELAGT
;
A
#
# COMPACT_ATOMS: atom_id res chain seq x y z
N MET A 1 17.10 19.08 15.82
CA MET A 1 15.79 19.58 16.36
C MET A 1 15.89 19.77 17.87
N GLU A 2 15.40 20.89 18.42
CA GLU A 2 15.42 21.19 19.85
C GLU A 2 14.12 20.77 20.54
N CYS A 3 14.15 20.66 21.90
CA CYS A 3 12.94 20.29 22.66
C CYS A 3 11.77 21.27 22.47
N ARG A 4 12.07 22.56 22.22
CA ARG A 4 11.05 23.55 21.92
C ARG A 4 10.30 23.21 20.62
N ASP A 5 11.03 22.90 19.59
CA ASP A 5 10.48 22.59 18.26
C ASP A 5 9.59 21.35 18.33
N VAL A 6 10.04 20.31 19.04
CA VAL A 6 9.24 19.09 19.25
C VAL A 6 7.93 19.39 19.98
N ARG A 7 7.94 20.30 20.98
CA ARG A 7 6.71 20.66 21.69
C ARG A 7 5.75 21.49 20.85
N GLU A 8 6.27 22.40 20.02
CA GLU A 8 5.46 23.21 19.11
C GLU A 8 4.78 22.34 18.06
N MET A 9 5.46 21.31 17.56
CA MET A 9 4.92 20.39 16.56
C MET A 9 4.21 19.15 17.14
N ALA A 10 4.15 19.03 18.48
CA ALA A 10 3.64 17.84 19.15
C ALA A 10 2.20 17.46 18.73
N ASP A 11 1.34 18.45 18.56
CA ASP A 11 -0.07 18.20 18.21
C ASP A 11 -0.23 17.81 16.75
N SER A 12 0.53 18.43 15.82
CA SER A 12 0.58 18.04 14.41
C SER A 12 1.24 16.67 14.23
N PHE A 13 2.27 16.35 15.03
CA PHE A 13 2.88 15.02 15.07
C PHE A 13 1.86 13.96 15.53
N LEU A 14 1.09 14.24 16.57
CA LEU A 14 0.03 13.34 17.05
C LEU A 14 -1.21 13.33 16.15
N GLY A 15 -1.38 14.37 15.33
CA GLY A 15 -2.43 14.50 14.32
C GLY A 15 -2.09 13.85 12.99
N GLU A 16 -0.83 13.44 12.81
CA GLU A 16 -0.34 12.87 11.54
C GLU A 16 -0.36 13.88 10.37
N GLU A 17 -0.16 15.16 10.71
CA GLU A 17 -0.25 16.29 9.78
C GLU A 17 1.14 16.77 9.31
N LEU A 18 2.22 16.16 9.81
CA LEU A 18 3.58 16.55 9.49
C LEU A 18 4.12 15.83 8.26
N LEU A 19 5.00 16.51 7.54
CA LEU A 19 5.78 15.92 6.46
C LEU A 19 6.72 14.83 7.01
N THR A 20 7.02 13.84 6.20
CA THR A 20 7.84 12.68 6.54
C THR A 20 9.18 13.05 7.18
N GLU A 21 9.86 14.03 6.59
CA GLU A 21 11.18 14.50 7.05
C GLU A 21 11.12 15.05 8.48
N THR A 22 10.14 15.90 8.76
CA THR A 22 9.92 16.48 10.09
C THR A 22 9.55 15.40 11.11
N ASN A 23 8.78 14.40 10.71
CA ASN A 23 8.46 13.25 11.56
C ASN A 23 9.74 12.47 11.95
N HIS A 24 10.63 12.20 11.00
CA HIS A 24 11.91 11.53 11.26
C HIS A 24 12.79 12.33 12.25
N GLU A 25 12.84 13.64 12.10
CA GLU A 25 13.59 14.46 13.04
C GLU A 25 13.02 14.41 14.45
N ILE A 26 11.69 14.41 14.60
CA ILE A 26 11.04 14.25 15.89
C ILE A 26 11.34 12.87 16.47
N LEU A 27 11.20 11.80 15.69
CA LEU A 27 11.49 10.43 16.15
C LEU A 27 12.93 10.30 16.62
N ARG A 28 13.90 10.81 15.87
CA ARG A 28 15.31 10.81 16.25
C ARG A 28 15.56 11.58 17.56
N HIS A 29 14.90 12.74 17.74
CA HIS A 29 14.96 13.47 19.01
C HIS A 29 14.38 12.65 20.17
N LEU A 30 13.28 11.94 19.93
CA LEU A 30 12.63 11.11 20.96
C LEU A 30 13.46 9.90 21.38
N GLU A 31 14.36 9.39 20.55
CA GLU A 31 15.28 8.32 20.94
C GLU A 31 16.18 8.73 22.12
N THR A 32 16.59 9.99 22.17
CA THR A 32 17.53 10.50 23.16
C THR A 32 16.86 11.31 24.26
N CYS A 33 15.73 11.96 24.00
CA CYS A 33 15.09 12.88 24.94
C CYS A 33 13.94 12.24 25.72
N ARG A 34 14.20 11.83 26.97
CA ARG A 34 13.18 11.26 27.87
C ARG A 34 12.04 12.24 28.20
N VAL A 35 12.34 13.54 28.26
CA VAL A 35 11.35 14.59 28.63
C VAL A 35 10.30 14.72 27.51
N CYS A 36 10.73 14.83 26.26
CA CYS A 36 9.80 14.94 25.14
C CYS A 36 9.00 13.64 24.92
N ARG A 37 9.61 12.47 25.18
CA ARG A 37 8.86 11.19 25.19
C ARG A 37 7.74 11.21 26.22
N ALA A 38 8.02 11.65 27.45
CA ALA A 38 7.01 11.69 28.50
C ALA A 38 5.90 12.70 28.19
N ASP A 39 6.23 13.86 27.65
CA ASP A 39 5.25 14.88 27.22
C ASP A 39 4.33 14.33 26.13
N LEU A 40 4.89 13.74 25.07
CA LEU A 40 4.10 13.13 24.01
C LEU A 40 3.24 11.95 24.48
N ALA A 41 3.75 11.14 25.41
CA ALA A 41 2.96 10.06 26.00
C ALA A 41 1.77 10.60 26.79
N ALA A 42 1.97 11.69 27.56
CA ALA A 42 0.90 12.35 28.29
C ALA A 42 -0.17 12.95 27.35
N ARG A 43 0.25 13.61 26.28
CA ARG A 43 -0.67 14.14 25.25
C ARG A 43 -1.46 13.03 24.54
N ARG A 44 -0.82 11.90 24.20
CA ARG A 44 -1.51 10.71 23.66
C ARG A 44 -2.56 10.17 24.63
N ALA A 45 -2.21 10.05 25.89
CA ALA A 45 -3.13 9.58 26.93
C ALA A 45 -4.34 10.50 27.10
N LEU A 46 -4.10 11.82 27.09
CA LEU A 46 -5.17 12.82 27.13
C LEU A 46 -6.08 12.72 25.91
N ARG A 47 -5.51 12.66 24.71
CA ARG A 47 -6.27 12.52 23.45
C ARG A 47 -7.13 11.25 23.47
N ALA A 48 -6.57 10.13 23.90
CA ALA A 48 -7.32 8.88 24.05
C ALA A 48 -8.43 8.97 25.12
N ALA A 49 -8.20 9.72 26.19
CA ALA A 49 -9.23 9.94 27.21
C ALA A 49 -10.39 10.79 26.67
N VAL A 50 -10.07 11.87 25.93
CA VAL A 50 -11.06 12.71 25.26
C VAL A 50 -11.86 11.90 24.24
N GLN A 51 -11.21 11.12 23.38
CA GLN A 51 -11.88 10.27 22.41
C GLN A 51 -12.83 9.26 23.08
N ARG A 52 -12.39 8.63 24.18
CA ARG A 52 -13.28 7.74 24.95
C ARG A 52 -14.47 8.47 25.57
N ALA A 53 -14.26 9.69 26.06
CA ALA A 53 -15.35 10.49 26.63
C ALA A 53 -16.40 10.81 25.56
N PHE A 54 -15.98 11.22 24.35
CA PHE A 54 -16.88 11.45 23.23
C PHE A 54 -17.58 10.16 22.78
N HIS A 55 -16.86 9.04 22.71
CA HIS A 55 -17.44 7.76 22.30
C HIS A 55 -18.48 7.22 23.28
N ASN A 56 -18.36 7.61 24.56
CA ASN A 56 -19.27 7.19 25.62
C ASN A 56 -20.39 8.20 25.88
N ALA A 57 -20.37 9.34 25.22
CA ALA A 57 -21.39 10.38 25.35
C ALA A 57 -22.61 10.03 24.51
N ARG A 58 -23.63 9.47 25.15
CA ARG A 58 -24.88 9.02 24.49
C ARG A 58 -25.66 10.13 23.80
N ASP A 59 -25.48 11.36 24.22
CA ASP A 59 -26.05 12.56 23.62
C ASP A 59 -25.39 12.93 22.27
N LEU A 60 -24.24 12.34 21.97
CA LEU A 60 -23.56 12.46 20.67
C LEU A 60 -23.85 11.30 19.73
N ASP A 61 -24.60 10.29 20.17
CA ASP A 61 -24.99 9.19 19.30
C ASP A 61 -25.89 9.70 18.17
N PRO A 62 -25.66 9.26 16.93
CA PRO A 62 -26.48 9.67 15.80
C PRO A 62 -27.93 9.23 16.03
N SER A 63 -28.88 10.14 15.75
CA SER A 63 -30.29 9.85 15.98
C SER A 63 -30.77 8.60 15.23
N PRO A 64 -31.73 7.85 15.79
CA PRO A 64 -32.30 6.67 15.12
C PRO A 64 -32.86 7.02 13.72
N GLU A 65 -33.40 8.23 13.55
CA GLU A 65 -33.91 8.75 12.28
C GLU A 65 -32.78 8.94 11.25
N PHE A 66 -31.66 9.54 11.66
CA PHE A 66 -30.48 9.71 10.80
C PHE A 66 -29.92 8.36 10.36
N THR A 67 -29.76 7.43 11.29
CA THR A 67 -29.25 6.08 10.97
C THR A 67 -30.20 5.28 10.07
N ALA A 68 -31.51 5.42 10.25
CA ALA A 68 -32.53 4.81 9.40
C ALA A 68 -32.51 5.44 7.99
N HIS A 69 -32.44 6.78 7.90
CA HIS A 69 -32.35 7.49 6.62
C HIS A 69 -31.07 7.12 5.86
N LEU A 70 -29.93 7.08 6.52
CA LEU A 70 -28.66 6.67 5.91
C LEU A 70 -28.74 5.22 5.39
N ARG A 71 -29.31 4.32 6.17
CA ARG A 71 -29.49 2.91 5.77
C ARG A 71 -30.39 2.78 4.54
N THR A 72 -31.53 3.48 4.50
CA THR A 72 -32.43 3.45 3.35
C THR A 72 -31.81 4.07 2.11
N THR A 73 -31.04 5.15 2.26
CA THR A 73 -30.32 5.78 1.15
C THR A 73 -29.27 4.85 0.56
N LEU A 74 -28.48 4.18 1.39
CA LEU A 74 -27.47 3.22 0.96
C LEU A 74 -28.10 1.97 0.32
N GLN A 75 -29.19 1.45 0.88
CA GLN A 75 -29.94 0.34 0.29
C GLN A 75 -30.56 0.72 -1.07
N GLY A 76 -31.14 1.92 -1.18
CA GLY A 76 -31.69 2.44 -2.43
C GLY A 76 -30.62 2.62 -3.52
N ALA A 77 -29.43 3.05 -3.16
CA ALA A 77 -28.29 3.11 -4.09
C ALA A 77 -27.86 1.71 -4.57
N ALA A 78 -27.81 0.74 -3.66
CA ALA A 78 -27.48 -0.65 -3.99
C ALA A 78 -28.53 -1.32 -4.90
N HIS A 79 -29.82 -1.02 -4.70
CA HIS A 79 -30.90 -1.53 -5.56
C HIS A 79 -30.89 -0.93 -6.97
N LYS A 80 -30.55 0.35 -7.14
CA LYS A 80 -30.43 0.99 -8.46
C LYS A 80 -29.33 0.39 -9.32
N VAL A 81 -28.28 -0.12 -8.73
CA VAL A 81 -27.21 -0.85 -9.43
C VAL A 81 -27.69 -2.24 -9.90
N ARG A 82 -28.59 -2.87 -9.14
CA ARG A 82 -29.13 -4.21 -9.47
C ARG A 82 -30.22 -4.19 -10.54
N ALA A 83 -31.05 -3.14 -10.59
CA ALA A 83 -32.23 -3.04 -11.49
C ALA A 83 -31.89 -2.78 -12.97
N ARG A 84 -30.64 -2.41 -13.31
CA ARG A 84 -30.20 -2.22 -14.71
C ARG A 84 -29.86 -3.51 -15.46
N ARG A 85 -30.09 -4.68 -14.89
CA ARG A 85 -29.73 -6.00 -15.47
C ARG A 85 -30.94 -6.83 -15.93
N GLY A 86 -31.93 -6.22 -16.51
CA GLY A 86 -33.02 -6.92 -17.15
C GLY A 86 -32.95 -6.82 -18.68
N ILE A 87 -32.24 -7.71 -19.34
CA ILE A 87 -32.31 -7.85 -20.79
C ILE A 87 -32.92 -9.22 -21.10
N ARG A 88 -34.06 -9.19 -21.76
CA ARG A 88 -34.72 -10.36 -22.35
C ARG A 88 -33.90 -10.83 -23.56
N PHE A 89 -33.50 -12.08 -23.58
CA PHE A 89 -32.92 -12.74 -24.75
C PHE A 89 -33.89 -13.82 -25.28
N GLN A 90 -34.13 -13.78 -26.58
CA GLN A 90 -34.93 -14.76 -27.29
C GLN A 90 -34.07 -15.47 -28.35
N GLY A 91 -33.99 -16.77 -28.26
CA GLY A 91 -33.67 -17.67 -29.36
C GLY A 91 -32.19 -17.84 -29.75
N TRP A 92 -31.83 -18.92 -30.28
CA TRP A 92 -30.64 -19.47 -31.00
C TRP A 92 -29.21 -18.90 -30.71
N TRP A 93 -29.04 -17.69 -30.26
CA TRP A 93 -27.78 -17.11 -29.81
C TRP A 93 -27.33 -17.66 -28.43
N ALA A 94 -28.23 -18.42 -27.77
CA ALA A 94 -27.99 -18.93 -26.44
C ALA A 94 -26.82 -19.94 -26.35
N LEU A 95 -26.64 -20.79 -27.39
CA LEU A 95 -25.59 -21.81 -27.40
C LEU A 95 -24.20 -21.22 -27.70
N ALA A 96 -24.09 -20.27 -28.61
CA ALA A 96 -22.82 -19.55 -28.82
C ALA A 96 -22.47 -18.66 -27.64
N ALA A 97 -23.47 -18.02 -27.01
CA ALA A 97 -23.30 -17.21 -25.82
C ALA A 97 -22.88 -18.05 -24.61
N THR A 98 -23.37 -19.27 -24.42
CA THR A 98 -22.97 -20.16 -23.33
C THR A 98 -21.52 -20.65 -23.46
N ILE A 99 -21.05 -20.94 -24.68
CA ILE A 99 -19.66 -21.34 -24.91
C ILE A 99 -18.71 -20.17 -24.73
N LEU A 100 -19.05 -18.98 -25.26
CA LEU A 100 -18.28 -17.75 -25.03
C LEU A 100 -18.33 -17.32 -23.57
N LEU A 101 -19.47 -17.50 -22.90
CA LEU A 101 -19.61 -17.22 -21.48
C LEU A 101 -18.81 -18.22 -20.62
N ALA A 102 -18.77 -19.50 -20.99
CA ALA A 102 -17.97 -20.51 -20.30
C ALA A 102 -16.46 -20.26 -20.49
N ILE A 103 -16.04 -19.84 -21.68
CA ILE A 103 -14.65 -19.45 -21.94
C ILE A 103 -14.32 -18.14 -21.21
N ALA A 104 -15.21 -17.15 -21.26
CA ALA A 104 -15.04 -15.88 -20.55
C ALA A 104 -15.10 -16.06 -19.03
N LEU A 105 -15.98 -16.93 -18.53
CA LEU A 105 -16.02 -17.31 -17.11
C LEU A 105 -14.78 -18.10 -16.70
N GLY A 106 -14.27 -18.99 -17.53
CA GLY A 106 -13.04 -19.75 -17.28
C GLY A 106 -11.81 -18.83 -17.24
N LEU A 107 -11.73 -17.86 -18.16
CA LEU A 107 -10.69 -16.83 -18.17
C LEU A 107 -10.87 -15.82 -17.04
N ALA A 108 -12.11 -15.42 -16.73
CA ALA A 108 -12.43 -14.55 -15.61
C ALA A 108 -12.23 -15.24 -14.26
N TYR A 109 -12.50 -16.55 -14.15
CA TYR A 109 -12.25 -17.34 -12.93
C TYR A 109 -10.75 -17.47 -12.68
N ARG A 110 -9.95 -17.76 -13.70
CA ARG A 110 -8.49 -17.75 -13.60
C ARG A 110 -7.89 -16.35 -13.34
N GLY A 111 -8.53 -15.29 -13.87
CA GLY A 111 -8.15 -13.91 -13.58
C GLY A 111 -8.59 -13.43 -12.19
N ARG A 112 -9.72 -13.95 -11.69
CA ARG A 112 -10.33 -13.51 -10.43
C ARG A 112 -9.53 -13.96 -9.19
N ASP A 113 -8.97 -15.17 -9.22
CA ASP A 113 -8.12 -15.65 -8.12
C ASP A 113 -6.83 -14.83 -8.02
N TRP A 114 -6.27 -14.42 -9.17
CA TRP A 114 -5.11 -13.53 -9.19
C TRP A 114 -5.47 -12.10 -8.76
N ILE A 115 -6.61 -11.56 -9.21
CA ILE A 115 -7.09 -10.21 -8.84
C ILE A 115 -7.43 -10.15 -7.35
N THR A 116 -8.02 -11.19 -6.76
CA THR A 116 -8.38 -11.19 -5.33
C THR A 116 -7.17 -11.37 -4.43
N ALA A 117 -6.24 -12.25 -4.77
CA ALA A 117 -4.97 -12.40 -4.05
C ALA A 117 -4.12 -11.12 -4.16
N THR A 118 -3.99 -10.57 -5.38
CA THR A 118 -3.23 -9.32 -5.59
C THR A 118 -3.89 -8.12 -4.94
N SER A 119 -5.24 -8.06 -4.86
CA SER A 119 -5.94 -6.95 -4.20
C SER A 119 -5.75 -6.93 -2.68
N GLY A 120 -5.65 -8.09 -2.04
CA GLY A 120 -5.28 -8.20 -0.64
C GLY A 120 -3.86 -7.73 -0.38
N LEU A 121 -2.92 -8.18 -1.21
CA LEU A 121 -1.51 -7.78 -1.15
C LEU A 121 -1.31 -6.29 -1.49
N ALA A 122 -2.02 -5.76 -2.48
CA ALA A 122 -1.97 -4.34 -2.85
C ALA A 122 -2.48 -3.45 -1.70
N ARG A 123 -3.53 -3.88 -0.99
CA ARG A 123 -4.01 -3.17 0.20
C ARG A 123 -3.00 -3.23 1.34
N ALA A 124 -2.35 -4.37 1.54
CA ALA A 124 -1.28 -4.49 2.53
C ALA A 124 -0.09 -3.60 2.16
N ALA A 125 0.31 -3.54 0.89
CA ALA A 125 1.37 -2.68 0.40
C ALA A 125 1.04 -1.18 0.59
N VAL A 126 -0.18 -0.75 0.30
CA VAL A 126 -0.64 0.63 0.57
C VAL A 126 -0.67 0.91 2.07
N GLY A 127 -1.12 -0.06 2.86
CA GLY A 127 -1.10 0.06 4.32
C GLY A 127 0.31 0.21 4.87
N ASP A 128 1.26 -0.56 4.34
CA ASP A 128 2.68 -0.44 4.70
C ASP A 128 3.27 0.91 4.28
N HIS A 129 3.05 1.34 3.03
CA HIS A 129 3.45 2.67 2.56
C HIS A 129 2.93 3.77 3.49
N ARG A 130 1.63 3.76 3.79
CA ARG A 130 1.02 4.76 4.66
C ARG A 130 1.58 4.72 6.08
N ASN A 131 1.73 3.54 6.65
CA ASN A 131 2.23 3.38 8.02
C ASN A 131 3.72 3.66 8.14
N CYS A 132 4.51 3.18 7.19
CA CYS A 132 5.96 3.25 7.26
C CYS A 132 6.49 4.55 6.66
N ALA A 133 6.11 4.91 5.42
CA ALA A 133 6.65 6.08 4.74
C ALA A 133 5.97 7.39 5.13
N LEU A 134 4.67 7.37 5.50
CA LEU A 134 3.92 8.60 5.74
C LEU A 134 3.58 8.85 7.22
N GLN A 135 3.22 7.83 7.98
CA GLN A 135 2.64 8.01 9.33
C GLN A 135 3.54 7.52 10.46
N PHE A 136 4.57 6.72 10.16
CA PHE A 136 5.48 6.11 11.16
C PHE A 136 4.75 5.36 12.28
N ARG A 137 3.62 4.72 11.97
CA ARG A 137 2.84 3.85 12.86
C ARG A 137 3.30 2.41 12.71
N LEU A 138 4.50 2.13 13.14
CA LEU A 138 5.14 0.84 12.95
C LEU A 138 4.71 -0.14 14.05
N ALA A 139 4.30 -1.35 13.66
CA ALA A 139 4.03 -2.45 14.58
C ALA A 139 5.33 -2.99 15.19
N GLU A 140 6.41 -2.96 14.42
CA GLU A 140 7.77 -3.35 14.81
C GLU A 140 8.75 -2.27 14.37
N THR A 141 9.91 -2.20 15.02
CA THR A 141 11.02 -1.35 14.55
C THR A 141 11.50 -1.88 13.20
N PRO A 142 11.63 -1.04 12.17
CA PRO A 142 12.21 -1.46 10.89
C PRO A 142 13.63 -1.98 11.10
N ILE A 143 13.99 -2.99 10.34
CA ILE A 143 15.33 -3.57 10.32
C ILE A 143 15.98 -3.29 8.98
N SER A 144 17.31 -3.40 8.92
CA SER A 144 18.05 -3.29 7.66
C SER A 144 17.63 -4.37 6.66
N LEU A 145 17.81 -4.13 5.36
CA LEU A 145 17.57 -5.17 4.36
C LEU A 145 18.56 -6.34 4.51
N GLU A 146 19.77 -6.07 5.01
CA GLU A 146 20.76 -7.10 5.33
C GLU A 146 20.27 -8.03 6.45
N ASP A 147 19.83 -7.49 7.59
CA ASP A 147 19.23 -8.26 8.69
C ASP A 147 18.00 -9.04 8.23
N ALA A 148 17.18 -8.43 7.36
CA ALA A 148 16.00 -9.07 6.82
C ALA A 148 16.36 -10.21 5.86
N ALA A 149 17.43 -10.04 5.08
CA ALA A 149 17.93 -11.07 4.19
C ALA A 149 18.46 -12.28 4.96
N GLU A 150 19.15 -12.04 6.08
CA GLU A 150 19.68 -13.14 6.91
C GLU A 150 18.59 -13.91 7.66
N ARG A 151 17.54 -13.22 8.11
CA ARG A 151 16.53 -13.82 9.00
C ARG A 151 15.31 -14.34 8.28
N TYR A 152 14.95 -13.78 7.13
CA TYR A 152 13.65 -14.03 6.50
C TYR A 152 13.73 -14.45 5.04
N ASP A 153 14.39 -13.65 4.19
CA ASP A 153 14.44 -13.91 2.75
C ASP A 153 15.73 -13.38 2.12
N PRO A 154 16.66 -14.25 1.67
CA PRO A 154 17.91 -13.84 1.05
C PRO A 154 17.78 -12.86 -0.12
N ALA A 155 16.63 -12.87 -0.81
CA ALA A 155 16.34 -11.96 -1.90
C ALA A 155 16.38 -10.48 -1.49
N TYR A 156 16.17 -10.16 -0.22
CA TYR A 156 16.18 -8.77 0.25
C TYR A 156 17.58 -8.13 0.18
N ARG A 157 18.65 -8.91 0.17
CA ARG A 157 20.01 -8.41 -0.01
C ARG A 157 20.23 -7.71 -1.35
N VAL A 158 19.58 -8.19 -2.40
CA VAL A 158 19.62 -7.56 -3.73
C VAL A 158 19.10 -6.12 -3.69
N LEU A 159 18.12 -5.89 -2.85
CA LEU A 159 17.41 -4.60 -2.74
C LEU A 159 18.20 -3.52 -2.00
N GLU A 160 19.35 -3.85 -1.40
CA GLU A 160 20.27 -2.86 -0.85
C GLU A 160 20.86 -1.95 -1.93
N ASN A 161 21.03 -2.50 -3.14
CA ASN A 161 21.65 -1.80 -4.27
C ASN A 161 20.70 -1.57 -5.45
N LEU A 162 19.48 -2.16 -5.42
CA LEU A 162 18.47 -2.02 -6.45
C LEU A 162 17.14 -1.50 -5.87
N PRO A 163 16.52 -0.51 -6.55
CA PRO A 163 17.05 0.28 -7.67
C PRO A 163 18.23 1.17 -7.26
N PRO A 164 19.01 1.74 -8.20
CA PRO A 164 20.06 2.71 -7.85
C PRO A 164 19.49 3.92 -7.13
N ASN A 165 20.33 4.65 -6.37
CA ASN A 165 19.88 5.80 -5.58
C ASN A 165 19.24 6.89 -6.43
N ASP A 166 19.76 7.09 -7.63
CA ASP A 166 19.24 8.05 -8.61
C ASP A 166 18.69 7.27 -9.81
N LEU A 167 17.40 7.37 -10.02
CA LEU A 167 16.68 6.75 -11.12
C LEU A 167 16.32 7.80 -12.17
N THR A 168 16.70 7.57 -13.40
CA THR A 168 16.17 8.31 -14.55
C THR A 168 15.11 7.44 -15.21
N THR A 169 13.86 7.92 -15.23
CA THR A 169 12.74 7.19 -15.81
C THR A 169 12.05 8.01 -16.91
N ALA A 170 11.19 7.37 -17.69
CA ALA A 170 10.37 8.07 -18.68
C ALA A 170 9.34 9.04 -18.04
N ALA A 171 9.12 8.95 -16.72
CA ALA A 171 8.30 9.87 -15.96
C ALA A 171 9.09 11.07 -15.41
N GLY A 172 10.41 10.99 -15.39
CA GLY A 172 11.33 11.95 -14.79
C GLY A 172 12.27 11.30 -13.78
N PRO A 173 13.11 12.08 -13.11
CA PRO A 173 14.03 11.57 -12.09
C PRO A 173 13.27 11.16 -10.82
N ALA A 174 13.76 10.14 -10.14
CA ALA A 174 13.36 9.75 -8.82
C ALA A 174 14.60 9.41 -7.99
N HIS A 175 14.55 9.70 -6.69
CA HIS A 175 15.66 9.48 -5.75
C HIS A 175 15.25 8.52 -4.65
N VAL A 176 16.14 7.60 -4.30
CA VAL A 176 15.93 6.72 -3.14
C VAL A 176 16.26 7.47 -1.87
N LEU A 177 15.29 7.59 -0.98
CA LEU A 177 15.44 8.22 0.32
C LEU A 177 15.87 7.23 1.39
N GLU A 178 15.26 6.04 1.39
CA GLU A 178 15.46 5.05 2.46
C GLU A 178 15.26 3.63 1.95
N ARG A 179 15.95 2.67 2.59
CA ARG A 179 15.81 1.23 2.40
C ARG A 179 15.76 0.52 3.74
N HIS A 180 14.73 -0.25 3.97
CA HIS A 180 14.55 -1.04 5.20
C HIS A 180 13.57 -2.19 4.98
N SER A 181 13.37 -3.01 6.00
CA SER A 181 12.32 -4.01 6.03
C SER A 181 11.39 -3.74 7.18
N CYS A 182 10.09 -3.77 6.93
CA CYS A 182 9.03 -3.52 7.89
C CYS A 182 7.93 -4.59 7.81
N VAL A 183 7.03 -4.59 8.81
CA VAL A 183 5.91 -5.52 8.89
C VAL A 183 4.60 -4.75 8.94
N TYR A 184 3.69 -5.11 8.04
CA TYR A 184 2.33 -4.61 8.05
C TYR A 184 1.32 -5.75 7.91
N GLY A 185 0.32 -5.79 8.80
CA GLY A 185 -0.72 -6.82 8.77
C GLY A 185 -0.17 -8.26 8.91
N GLY A 186 0.93 -8.44 9.63
CA GLY A 186 1.61 -9.73 9.78
C GLY A 186 2.46 -10.15 8.57
N ARG A 187 2.60 -9.29 7.55
CA ARG A 187 3.41 -9.54 6.36
C ARG A 187 4.65 -8.67 6.35
N ARG A 188 5.79 -9.27 6.05
CA ARG A 188 7.05 -8.54 5.90
C ARG A 188 7.22 -8.04 4.48
N PHE A 189 7.70 -6.82 4.37
CA PHE A 189 8.08 -6.18 3.11
C PHE A 189 9.53 -5.73 3.17
N ALA A 190 10.25 -5.90 2.06
CA ALA A 190 11.37 -5.02 1.78
C ALA A 190 10.79 -3.73 1.22
N HIS A 191 11.11 -2.62 1.85
CA HIS A 191 10.52 -1.32 1.58
C HIS A 191 11.60 -0.32 1.19
N ILE A 192 11.46 0.24 0.00
CA ILE A 192 12.32 1.29 -0.53
C ILE A 192 11.47 2.51 -0.77
N VAL A 193 11.78 3.58 -0.08
CA VAL A 193 11.09 4.86 -0.22
C VAL A 193 11.80 5.70 -1.27
N LEU A 194 11.06 6.17 -2.24
CA LEU A 194 11.52 7.02 -3.33
C LEU A 194 10.86 8.39 -3.22
N GLU A 195 11.60 9.43 -3.54
CA GLU A 195 11.06 10.75 -3.83
C GLU A 195 10.88 10.89 -5.34
N TYR A 196 9.68 11.28 -5.76
CA TYR A 196 9.33 11.59 -7.13
C TYR A 196 8.48 12.85 -7.19
N ARG A 197 9.02 13.95 -7.77
CA ARG A 197 8.35 15.26 -7.85
C ARG A 197 7.85 15.80 -6.50
N GLY A 198 8.58 15.56 -5.42
CA GLY A 198 8.22 15.99 -4.07
C GLY A 198 7.22 15.08 -3.36
N GLU A 199 6.75 14.00 -4.02
CA GLU A 199 5.88 13.00 -3.43
C GLU A 199 6.65 11.73 -3.08
N HIS A 200 6.22 11.05 -2.02
CA HIS A 200 6.79 9.77 -1.62
C HIS A 200 6.12 8.63 -2.39
N VAL A 201 6.95 7.81 -3.00
CA VAL A 201 6.55 6.56 -3.66
C VAL A 201 7.28 5.41 -2.99
N SER A 202 6.56 4.39 -2.57
CA SER A 202 7.15 3.17 -2.03
C SER A 202 7.26 2.10 -3.09
N LEU A 203 8.44 1.49 -3.20
CA LEU A 203 8.66 0.22 -3.84
C LEU A 203 8.70 -0.84 -2.73
N LEU A 204 7.81 -1.81 -2.81
CA LEU A 204 7.56 -2.82 -1.78
C LEU A 204 7.69 -4.21 -2.39
N VAL A 205 8.53 -5.05 -1.82
CA VAL A 205 8.74 -6.42 -2.26
C VAL A 205 8.35 -7.38 -1.15
N THR A 206 7.53 -8.37 -1.47
CA THR A 206 7.12 -9.43 -0.54
C THR A 206 6.97 -10.75 -1.28
N THR A 207 6.95 -11.86 -0.55
CA THR A 207 6.67 -13.18 -1.12
C THR A 207 5.25 -13.24 -1.68
N ALA A 208 5.09 -13.83 -2.85
CA ALA A 208 3.79 -14.10 -3.43
C ALA A 208 3.10 -15.25 -2.68
N ASP A 209 1.80 -15.11 -2.38
CA ASP A 209 1.03 -16.24 -1.89
C ASP A 209 0.76 -17.17 -3.07
N GLY A 210 1.04 -18.46 -2.93
CA GLY A 210 1.12 -19.55 -3.94
C GLY A 210 0.27 -19.51 -5.24
N SER A 211 -0.71 -18.61 -5.35
CA SER A 211 -1.48 -18.35 -6.58
C SER A 211 -0.84 -17.26 -7.48
N ALA A 212 0.11 -16.50 -6.96
CA ALA A 212 0.82 -15.42 -7.66
C ALA A 212 2.16 -15.90 -8.26
N GLU A 213 2.55 -17.14 -8.01
CA GLU A 213 3.75 -17.76 -8.55
C GLU A 213 3.56 -18.10 -10.05
N ARG A 214 3.51 -17.06 -10.89
CA ARG A 214 3.61 -17.26 -12.33
C ARG A 214 5.04 -16.99 -12.75
N ALA A 215 5.78 -18.07 -12.97
CA ALA A 215 6.93 -17.99 -13.82
C ALA A 215 6.48 -17.42 -15.17
N VAL A 216 6.99 -16.25 -15.53
CA VAL A 216 6.79 -15.71 -16.89
C VAL A 216 7.56 -16.64 -17.82
N PRO A 217 6.92 -17.29 -18.81
CA PRO A 217 7.61 -18.20 -19.69
C PRO A 217 8.66 -17.46 -20.52
N GLY A 218 9.92 -17.88 -20.45
CA GLY A 218 11.03 -17.35 -21.25
C GLY A 218 11.62 -16.05 -20.69
N ASP A 219 12.48 -15.41 -21.49
CA ASP A 219 13.19 -14.15 -21.16
C ASP A 219 12.31 -12.88 -21.22
N ALA A 220 10.98 -13.05 -21.29
CA ALA A 220 10.08 -11.93 -21.35
C ALA A 220 10.01 -11.21 -19.99
N LEU A 221 10.11 -9.87 -20.00
CA LEU A 221 9.92 -9.08 -18.81
C LEU A 221 8.47 -9.21 -18.31
N PRO A 222 8.27 -9.29 -16.99
CA PRO A 222 6.93 -9.38 -16.43
C PRO A 222 6.13 -8.11 -16.76
N PRO A 223 4.85 -8.25 -17.15
CA PRO A 223 4.02 -7.09 -17.42
C PRO A 223 3.75 -6.31 -16.12
N VAL A 224 4.00 -5.00 -16.16
CA VAL A 224 3.57 -4.08 -15.11
C VAL A 224 2.05 -3.93 -15.20
N THR A 225 1.38 -4.28 -14.12
CA THR A 225 -0.09 -4.29 -14.07
C THR A 225 -0.60 -3.18 -13.16
N PRO A 226 -1.37 -2.23 -13.68
CA PRO A 226 -2.04 -1.24 -12.84
C PRO A 226 -3.11 -1.91 -11.96
N ALA A 227 -3.02 -1.71 -10.66
CA ALA A 227 -4.04 -2.16 -9.70
C ALA A 227 -5.11 -1.08 -9.44
N GLY A 228 -5.00 0.08 -10.10
CA GLY A 228 -5.88 1.22 -9.90
C GLY A 228 -5.56 1.99 -8.61
N ARG A 229 -6.58 2.62 -8.03
CA ARG A 229 -6.44 3.33 -6.75
C ARG A 229 -6.92 2.43 -5.60
N VAL A 230 -6.06 2.23 -4.62
CA VAL A 230 -6.33 1.49 -3.40
C VAL A 230 -6.22 2.47 -2.24
N ASP A 231 -7.29 2.64 -1.48
CA ASP A 231 -7.37 3.59 -0.36
C ASP A 231 -6.86 5.01 -0.70
N GLY A 232 -7.17 5.47 -1.92
CA GLY A 232 -6.79 6.80 -2.40
C GLY A 232 -5.41 6.89 -3.04
N MET A 233 -4.57 5.85 -2.99
CA MET A 233 -3.23 5.83 -3.61
C MET A 233 -3.22 5.06 -4.92
N SER A 234 -2.44 5.50 -5.88
CA SER A 234 -2.15 4.75 -7.11
C SER A 234 -1.27 3.56 -6.78
N VAL A 235 -1.58 2.41 -7.37
CA VAL A 235 -0.82 1.17 -7.17
C VAL A 235 -0.56 0.50 -8.50
N VAL A 236 0.66 0.04 -8.68
CA VAL A 236 1.04 -0.88 -9.76
C VAL A 236 1.76 -2.07 -9.17
N SER A 237 1.72 -3.21 -9.85
CA SER A 237 2.43 -4.41 -9.43
C SER A 237 2.99 -5.19 -10.60
N PHE A 238 4.03 -5.97 -10.35
CA PHE A 238 4.55 -6.96 -11.27
C PHE A 238 5.13 -8.15 -10.51
N PRO A 239 5.05 -9.36 -11.06
CA PRO A 239 5.68 -10.54 -10.47
C PRO A 239 7.20 -10.52 -10.67
N ALA A 240 7.94 -11.04 -9.71
CA ALA A 240 9.40 -11.22 -9.78
C ALA A 240 9.77 -12.55 -9.10
N SER A 241 9.79 -13.65 -9.88
CA SER A 241 9.98 -15.01 -9.38
C SER A 241 8.93 -15.38 -8.32
N ARG A 242 9.34 -15.80 -7.15
CA ARG A 242 8.47 -16.08 -6.00
C ARG A 242 7.99 -14.82 -5.26
N HIS A 243 8.37 -13.63 -5.73
CA HIS A 243 8.02 -12.36 -5.13
C HIS A 243 7.01 -11.61 -5.98
N ILE A 244 6.35 -10.67 -5.35
CA ILE A 244 5.54 -9.65 -6.02
C ILE A 244 6.07 -8.28 -5.60
N VAL A 245 6.22 -7.42 -6.57
CA VAL A 245 6.66 -6.04 -6.39
C VAL A 245 5.47 -5.11 -6.54
N PHE A 246 5.32 -4.18 -5.63
CA PHE A 246 4.34 -3.11 -5.69
C PHE A 246 5.06 -1.76 -5.73
N LEU A 247 4.53 -0.84 -6.50
CA LEU A 247 4.78 0.58 -6.31
C LEU A 247 3.48 1.24 -5.87
N ALA A 248 3.54 2.06 -4.84
CA ALA A 248 2.39 2.76 -4.27
C ALA A 248 2.76 4.21 -3.93
N GLY A 249 1.85 5.15 -4.22
CA GLY A 249 2.05 6.56 -3.90
C GLY A 249 0.89 7.43 -4.37
N ASP A 250 0.82 8.68 -3.90
CA ASP A 250 -0.19 9.64 -4.36
C ASP A 250 0.31 10.41 -5.59
N VAL A 251 0.58 9.67 -6.65
CA VAL A 251 1.03 10.17 -7.95
C VAL A 251 0.10 9.68 -9.06
N ALA A 252 0.20 10.27 -10.24
CA ALA A 252 -0.60 9.83 -11.38
C ALA A 252 -0.27 8.37 -11.73
N GLN A 253 -1.30 7.56 -11.97
CA GLN A 253 -1.17 6.14 -12.31
C GLN A 253 -0.21 5.91 -13.50
N ALA A 254 -0.27 6.78 -14.51
CA ALA A 254 0.58 6.69 -15.69
C ALA A 254 2.07 6.93 -15.38
N ASP A 255 2.37 7.79 -14.42
CA ASP A 255 3.75 8.03 -13.99
C ASP A 255 4.26 6.89 -13.13
N LEU A 256 3.39 6.33 -12.27
CA LEU A 256 3.73 5.16 -11.46
C LEU A 256 4.05 3.92 -12.33
N VAL A 257 3.32 3.73 -13.46
CA VAL A 257 3.65 2.69 -14.43
C VAL A 257 5.05 2.89 -15.01
N LYS A 258 5.39 4.11 -15.43
CA LYS A 258 6.72 4.40 -16.00
C LYS A 258 7.85 4.21 -14.97
N LEU A 259 7.60 4.54 -13.69
CA LEU A 259 8.54 4.25 -12.60
C LEU A 259 8.72 2.73 -12.44
N ALA A 260 7.62 1.98 -12.46
CA ALA A 260 7.64 0.53 -12.35
C ALA A 260 8.37 -0.12 -13.54
N ASP A 261 8.09 0.33 -14.77
CA ASP A 261 8.77 -0.16 -15.98
C ASP A 261 10.30 0.02 -15.91
N ALA A 262 10.76 1.13 -15.34
CA ALA A 262 12.18 1.41 -15.19
C ALA A 262 12.90 0.44 -14.24
N VAL A 263 12.20 -0.07 -13.22
CA VAL A 263 12.78 -0.95 -12.20
C VAL A 263 12.45 -2.43 -12.42
N ALA A 264 11.41 -2.73 -13.18
CA ALA A 264 10.89 -4.10 -13.33
C ALA A 264 11.94 -5.06 -13.93
N GLY A 265 12.61 -4.66 -14.99
CA GLY A 265 13.62 -5.51 -15.65
C GLY A 265 14.81 -5.86 -14.77
N PRO A 266 15.50 -4.90 -14.17
CA PRO A 266 16.57 -5.16 -13.21
C PRO A 266 16.12 -6.04 -12.03
N LEU A 267 15.01 -5.67 -11.38
CA LEU A 267 14.50 -6.42 -10.22
C LEU A 267 14.10 -7.85 -10.58
N TYR A 268 13.45 -8.04 -11.72
CA TYR A 268 13.06 -9.39 -12.16
C TYR A 268 14.28 -10.31 -12.34
N ARG A 269 15.34 -9.83 -13.00
CA ARG A 269 16.54 -10.64 -13.24
C ARG A 269 17.25 -11.03 -11.95
N GLU A 270 17.40 -10.10 -11.04
CA GLU A 270 18.13 -10.33 -9.80
C GLU A 270 17.32 -11.18 -8.81
N LEU A 271 16.02 -10.92 -8.67
CA LEU A 271 15.14 -11.72 -7.81
C LEU A 271 14.84 -13.11 -8.37
N ALA A 272 15.03 -13.34 -9.68
CA ALA A 272 14.91 -14.68 -10.28
C ALA A 272 16.15 -15.56 -10.02
N GLY A 273 17.30 -14.96 -9.70
CA GLY A 273 18.55 -15.65 -9.38
C GLY A 273 18.70 -16.06 -7.91
N THR A 274 17.78 -15.64 -7.05
CA THR A 274 17.77 -15.96 -5.61
C THR A 274 16.72 -17.00 -5.27
#